data_08605b865bfb2b34c1f6f17d781f6115
#
_entry.id   08605b865bfb2b34c1f6f17d781f6115
#
_cell.length_a   1.000
_cell.length_b   1.000
_cell.length_c   1.000
_cell.angle_alpha   90.00
_cell.angle_beta   90.00
_cell.angle_gamma   90.00
#
_symmetry.space_group_name_H-M   'P 1'
#
loop_
_entity.id
_entity.type
_entity.pdbx_description
1 polymer ?
#
loop_
_entity_poly.entity_id
_entity_poly.type
_entity_poly.pdbx_seq_one_letter_code
_entity_poly.pdbx_strand_id
1 'polypeptide(L)'
;MTESLLNLDKMQFKCKNLRRGCQEKLEKESMIFHQTECIYRLVKCPYKGCGSQVPFHELLEHMKMKKELAPTVQKMRFREKKAFCFSCLFPDLIEVESKAFLSCLRLTLGSPEMLHHWIYFVGSPQEAKHYSYTLEYQNVEQTFKNTFVGQVISIDDTEDSIIENGNCLGISQRLFSSKFINEGKVPIVTIRNLKEEAKDENVESGISDNDE
;
A
#
# COMPACT_ATOMS: atom_id res chain seq x y z
N MET A 1 -29.07 -38.77 8.90
CA MET A 1 -28.62 -37.46 9.42
C MET A 1 -27.52 -36.78 8.57
N THR A 2 -27.17 -37.32 7.41
CA THR A 2 -26.06 -36.79 6.55
C THR A 2 -26.53 -35.88 5.40
N GLU A 3 -27.78 -35.96 4.96
CA GLU A 3 -28.31 -35.11 3.87
C GLU A 3 -28.55 -33.62 4.28
N SER A 4 -28.81 -33.39 5.55
CA SER A 4 -29.12 -32.02 6.05
C SER A 4 -27.88 -31.13 6.10
N LEU A 5 -26.65 -31.67 6.23
CA LEU A 5 -25.40 -30.92 6.26
C LEU A 5 -24.90 -30.56 4.85
N LEU A 6 -25.17 -31.43 3.85
CA LEU A 6 -24.80 -31.21 2.44
C LEU A 6 -25.58 -30.07 1.77
N ASN A 7 -26.75 -29.69 2.30
CA ASN A 7 -27.55 -28.59 1.76
C ASN A 7 -27.13 -27.20 2.24
N LEU A 8 -26.42 -27.10 3.35
CA LEU A 8 -25.93 -25.80 3.87
C LEU A 8 -24.80 -25.24 3.03
N ASP A 9 -23.96 -26.09 2.43
CA ASP A 9 -22.82 -25.67 1.61
C ASP A 9 -23.25 -25.07 0.25
N LYS A 10 -24.48 -25.39 -0.22
CA LYS A 10 -25.03 -24.81 -1.46
C LYS A 10 -25.92 -23.58 -1.26
N MET A 11 -26.11 -23.15 -0.01
CA MET A 11 -26.91 -21.97 0.26
C MET A 11 -26.13 -20.70 -0.14
N GLN A 12 -26.77 -19.88 -0.97
CA GLN A 12 -26.23 -18.58 -1.35
C GLN A 12 -26.57 -17.49 -0.31
N PHE A 13 -25.55 -16.77 0.10
CA PHE A 13 -25.65 -15.67 1.04
C PHE A 13 -25.47 -14.34 0.29
N LYS A 14 -26.28 -13.35 0.66
CA LYS A 14 -26.13 -11.98 0.15
C LYS A 14 -24.96 -11.30 0.86
N CYS A 15 -24.19 -10.48 0.13
CA CYS A 15 -23.14 -9.70 0.72
C CYS A 15 -23.70 -8.73 1.79
N LYS A 16 -22.99 -8.56 2.92
CA LYS A 16 -23.36 -7.60 3.97
C LYS A 16 -23.41 -6.14 3.47
N ASN A 17 -22.73 -5.86 2.37
CA ASN A 17 -22.69 -4.55 1.73
C ASN A 17 -23.81 -4.35 0.67
N LEU A 18 -24.85 -5.19 0.67
CA LEU A 18 -25.96 -5.08 -0.27
C LEU A 18 -26.60 -3.69 -0.25
N ARG A 19 -26.78 -3.11 0.95
CA ARG A 19 -27.34 -1.75 1.10
C ARG A 19 -26.44 -0.63 0.56
N ARG A 20 -25.17 -0.94 0.29
CA ARG A 20 -24.17 -0.03 -0.31
C ARG A 20 -23.98 -0.26 -1.80
N GLY A 21 -24.73 -1.19 -2.41
CA GLY A 21 -24.71 -1.44 -3.84
C GLY A 21 -24.12 -2.80 -4.28
N CYS A 22 -23.56 -3.60 -3.37
CA CYS A 22 -23.05 -4.91 -3.72
C CYS A 22 -24.20 -5.89 -4.02
N GLN A 23 -24.21 -6.47 -5.22
CA GLN A 23 -25.27 -7.43 -5.66
C GLN A 23 -24.86 -8.88 -5.50
N GLU A 24 -23.65 -9.16 -4.99
CA GLU A 24 -23.11 -10.51 -4.93
C GLU A 24 -23.89 -11.43 -3.98
N LYS A 25 -24.14 -12.65 -4.50
CA LYS A 25 -24.71 -13.77 -3.77
C LYS A 25 -23.81 -14.96 -4.00
N LEU A 26 -23.18 -15.44 -2.96
CA LEU A 26 -22.14 -16.48 -3.04
C LEU A 26 -22.38 -17.55 -1.96
N GLU A 27 -21.80 -18.71 -2.15
CA GLU A 27 -21.68 -19.73 -1.12
C GLU A 27 -20.85 -19.24 0.04
N LYS A 28 -20.97 -19.85 1.21
CA LYS A 28 -20.40 -19.39 2.46
C LYS A 28 -18.89 -19.09 2.38
N GLU A 29 -18.12 -20.02 1.84
CA GLU A 29 -16.66 -19.86 1.75
C GLU A 29 -16.26 -18.73 0.79
N SER A 30 -16.85 -18.71 -0.40
CA SER A 30 -16.66 -17.65 -1.39
C SER A 30 -17.11 -16.29 -0.86
N MET A 31 -18.16 -16.24 -0.03
CA MET A 31 -18.64 -15.01 0.59
C MET A 31 -17.65 -14.46 1.61
N ILE A 32 -17.01 -15.31 2.40
CA ILE A 32 -15.97 -14.89 3.35
C ILE A 32 -14.84 -14.20 2.60
N PHE A 33 -14.34 -14.82 1.53
CA PHE A 33 -13.31 -14.22 0.69
C PHE A 33 -13.78 -12.91 0.03
N HIS A 34 -14.98 -12.93 -0.59
CA HIS A 34 -15.56 -11.75 -1.22
C HIS A 34 -15.66 -10.57 -0.23
N GLN A 35 -15.99 -10.80 1.03
CA GLN A 35 -16.14 -9.71 2.00
C GLN A 35 -14.84 -8.93 2.25
N THR A 36 -13.67 -9.54 2.11
CA THR A 36 -12.37 -8.88 2.21
C THR A 36 -12.03 -8.08 0.95
N GLU A 37 -12.54 -8.51 -0.22
CA GLU A 37 -12.27 -7.88 -1.51
C GLU A 37 -13.42 -6.96 -2.00
N CYS A 38 -14.56 -6.96 -1.30
CA CYS A 38 -15.75 -6.24 -1.73
C CYS A 38 -15.48 -4.73 -1.87
N ILE A 39 -15.67 -4.20 -3.07
CA ILE A 39 -15.45 -2.76 -3.34
C ILE A 39 -16.41 -1.83 -2.59
N TYR A 40 -17.52 -2.37 -2.09
CA TYR A 40 -18.51 -1.65 -1.26
C TYR A 40 -18.24 -1.79 0.25
N ARG A 41 -17.13 -2.46 0.67
CA ARG A 41 -16.76 -2.53 2.08
C ARG A 41 -16.39 -1.15 2.60
N LEU A 42 -16.67 -0.88 3.87
CA LEU A 42 -16.24 0.35 4.51
C LEU A 42 -14.76 0.24 4.88
N VAL A 43 -14.02 1.27 4.54
CA VAL A 43 -12.62 1.47 4.93
C VAL A 43 -12.48 2.81 5.64
N LYS A 44 -11.58 2.86 6.60
CA LYS A 44 -11.25 4.10 7.29
C LYS A 44 -10.33 4.95 6.42
N CYS A 45 -10.63 6.24 6.30
CA CYS A 45 -9.74 7.15 5.62
C CYS A 45 -8.37 7.20 6.34
N PRO A 46 -7.24 7.00 5.61
CA PRO A 46 -5.91 6.99 6.22
C PRO A 46 -5.42 8.39 6.63
N TYR A 47 -6.07 9.45 6.15
CA TYR A 47 -5.69 10.81 6.53
C TYR A 47 -6.01 11.07 7.99
N LYS A 48 -4.99 11.42 8.79
CA LYS A 48 -5.14 11.79 10.20
C LYS A 48 -6.11 12.98 10.31
N GLY A 49 -7.03 12.89 11.28
CA GLY A 49 -8.05 13.92 11.50
C GLY A 49 -9.29 13.83 10.61
N CYS A 50 -9.29 13.00 9.56
CA CYS A 50 -10.49 12.78 8.76
C CYS A 50 -11.56 11.99 9.53
N GLY A 51 -11.20 10.87 10.14
CA GLY A 51 -12.11 10.02 10.92
C GLY A 51 -13.25 9.35 10.15
N SER A 52 -13.40 9.64 8.86
CA SER A 52 -14.47 9.11 8.02
C SER A 52 -14.26 7.64 7.68
N GLN A 53 -15.37 6.89 7.62
CA GLN A 53 -15.44 5.59 6.96
C GLN A 53 -16.21 5.75 5.66
N VAL A 54 -15.63 5.33 4.55
CA VAL A 54 -16.21 5.44 3.22
C VAL A 54 -16.21 4.09 2.51
N PRO A 55 -17.12 3.85 1.54
CA PRO A 55 -17.03 2.68 0.69
C PRO A 55 -15.67 2.66 -0.03
N PHE A 56 -15.06 1.48 -0.15
CA PHE A 56 -13.71 1.37 -0.71
C PHE A 56 -13.60 1.98 -2.13
N HIS A 57 -14.61 1.77 -2.99
CA HIS A 57 -14.61 2.33 -4.35
C HIS A 57 -14.68 3.86 -4.39
N GLU A 58 -15.09 4.53 -3.31
CA GLU A 58 -15.14 5.98 -3.18
C GLU A 58 -13.90 6.56 -2.48
N LEU A 59 -13.04 5.70 -1.89
CA LEU A 59 -11.94 6.14 -1.05
C LEU A 59 -10.98 7.08 -1.78
N LEU A 60 -10.60 6.73 -3.01
CA LEU A 60 -9.63 7.53 -3.78
C LEU A 60 -10.16 8.93 -4.07
N GLU A 61 -11.43 9.04 -4.49
CA GLU A 61 -12.08 10.33 -4.74
C GLU A 61 -12.26 11.11 -3.44
N HIS A 62 -12.67 10.43 -2.35
CA HIS A 62 -12.75 11.05 -1.04
C HIS A 62 -11.41 11.65 -0.60
N MET A 63 -10.29 10.95 -0.82
CA MET A 63 -8.96 11.45 -0.50
C MET A 63 -8.57 12.64 -1.37
N LYS A 64 -8.86 12.62 -2.68
CA LYS A 64 -8.60 13.72 -3.60
C LYS A 64 -9.42 14.98 -3.26
N MET A 65 -10.65 14.81 -2.79
CA MET A 65 -11.50 15.95 -2.39
C MET A 65 -11.04 16.65 -1.11
N LYS A 66 -10.29 15.96 -0.24
CA LYS A 66 -9.72 16.52 0.97
C LYS A 66 -8.46 17.35 0.69
N LYS A 67 -8.56 18.32 -0.23
CA LYS A 67 -7.43 19.17 -0.69
C LYS A 67 -6.67 19.86 0.44
N GLU A 68 -7.34 20.18 1.54
CA GLU A 68 -6.73 20.80 2.74
C GLU A 68 -5.85 19.83 3.52
N LEU A 69 -6.10 18.51 3.37
CA LEU A 69 -5.36 17.42 4.02
C LEU A 69 -4.52 16.63 3.02
N ALA A 70 -4.80 16.78 1.72
CA ALA A 70 -4.13 16.03 0.68
C ALA A 70 -2.90 16.78 0.20
N PRO A 71 -1.74 16.19 0.31
CA PRO A 71 -0.54 16.63 -0.40
C PRO A 71 -0.75 16.51 -1.92
N THR A 72 0.16 17.08 -2.64
CA THR A 72 0.18 17.01 -4.11
C THR A 72 0.16 15.55 -4.57
N VAL A 73 -0.81 15.20 -5.43
CA VAL A 73 -0.82 13.89 -6.08
C VAL A 73 0.45 13.75 -6.93
N GLN A 74 1.28 12.78 -6.59
CA GLN A 74 2.53 12.51 -7.30
C GLN A 74 2.28 11.44 -8.37
N LYS A 75 2.57 11.76 -9.65
CA LYS A 75 2.48 10.78 -10.74
C LYS A 75 3.86 10.22 -11.05
N MET A 76 3.95 8.91 -11.22
CA MET A 76 5.18 8.22 -11.63
C MET A 76 4.85 6.95 -12.42
N ARG A 77 5.90 6.32 -13.00
CA ARG A 77 5.80 5.01 -13.65
C ARG A 77 6.37 3.92 -12.75
N PHE A 78 6.03 2.67 -13.01
CA PHE A 78 6.72 1.55 -12.37
C PHE A 78 8.22 1.60 -12.68
N ARG A 79 9.03 1.20 -11.69
CA ARG A 79 10.51 1.27 -11.73
C ARG A 79 11.10 2.69 -11.83
N GLU A 80 10.29 3.74 -11.96
CA GLU A 80 10.78 5.13 -11.90
C GLU A 80 11.30 5.45 -10.50
N LYS A 81 12.46 6.12 -10.41
CA LYS A 81 12.98 6.67 -9.17
C LYS A 81 12.53 8.12 -9.04
N LYS A 82 11.74 8.42 -8.03
CA LYS A 82 11.24 9.76 -7.81
C LYS A 82 11.48 10.23 -6.38
N ALA A 83 12.02 11.42 -6.25
CA ALA A 83 12.20 12.09 -4.97
C ALA A 83 10.89 12.77 -4.53
N PHE A 84 10.51 12.60 -3.26
CA PHE A 84 9.31 13.18 -2.69
C PHE A 84 9.65 14.02 -1.46
N CYS A 85 8.97 15.15 -1.33
CA CYS A 85 8.98 15.93 -0.11
C CYS A 85 7.84 15.43 0.78
N PHE A 86 8.15 14.68 1.82
CA PHE A 86 7.14 14.06 2.68
C PHE A 86 6.74 14.95 3.84
N SER A 87 5.46 14.91 4.16
CA SER A 87 4.92 15.43 5.40
C SER A 87 4.71 14.29 6.41
N CYS A 88 5.28 14.43 7.60
CA CYS A 88 4.98 13.49 8.70
C CYS A 88 3.53 13.58 9.19
N LEU A 89 2.77 14.56 8.72
CA LEU A 89 1.40 14.79 9.16
C LEU A 89 0.37 14.09 8.27
N PHE A 90 0.66 13.97 6.98
CA PHE A 90 -0.30 13.44 5.99
C PHE A 90 0.38 12.47 5.05
N PRO A 91 -0.29 11.35 4.70
CA PRO A 91 0.19 10.47 3.64
C PRO A 91 0.21 11.16 2.28
N ASP A 92 1.26 10.91 1.50
CA ASP A 92 1.33 11.37 0.11
C ASP A 92 0.68 10.37 -0.83
N LEU A 93 -0.22 10.86 -1.69
CA LEU A 93 -0.85 10.04 -2.71
C LEU A 93 0.09 9.93 -3.93
N ILE A 94 0.40 8.70 -4.31
CA ILE A 94 1.23 8.37 -5.46
C ILE A 94 0.36 7.63 -6.48
N GLU A 95 0.24 8.17 -7.68
CA GLU A 95 -0.40 7.50 -8.82
C GLU A 95 0.69 6.89 -9.71
N VAL A 96 0.66 5.57 -9.86
CA VAL A 96 1.53 4.83 -10.77
C VAL A 96 0.63 4.20 -11.82
N GLU A 97 0.67 4.76 -13.04
CA GLU A 97 -0.23 4.38 -14.13
C GLU A 97 -1.71 4.50 -13.69
N SER A 98 -2.44 3.39 -13.58
CA SER A 98 -3.84 3.37 -13.12
C SER A 98 -4.00 2.96 -11.65
N LYS A 99 -2.90 2.80 -10.90
CA LYS A 99 -2.89 2.33 -9.52
C LYS A 99 -2.54 3.46 -8.56
N ALA A 100 -3.14 3.41 -7.37
CA ALA A 100 -2.92 4.40 -6.32
C ALA A 100 -2.20 3.79 -5.12
N PHE A 101 -1.21 4.51 -4.62
CA PHE A 101 -0.41 4.15 -3.46
C PHE A 101 -0.36 5.32 -2.49
N LEU A 102 -0.11 5.04 -1.21
CA LEU A 102 0.07 6.05 -0.18
C LEU A 102 1.42 5.87 0.48
N SER A 103 2.23 6.90 0.46
CA SER A 103 3.46 6.98 1.22
C SER A 103 3.16 7.54 2.60
N CYS A 104 3.40 6.75 3.63
CA CYS A 104 3.05 7.05 5.01
C CYS A 104 4.27 7.14 5.90
N LEU A 105 4.32 8.21 6.71
CA LEU A 105 5.32 8.42 7.74
C LEU A 105 4.66 8.48 9.12
N ARG A 106 5.25 7.78 10.08
CA ARG A 106 4.83 7.81 11.49
C ARG A 106 6.03 7.99 12.40
N LEU A 107 5.97 8.98 13.29
CA LEU A 107 6.88 9.13 14.39
C LEU A 107 6.32 8.35 15.59
N THR A 108 7.11 7.42 16.13
CA THR A 108 6.82 6.77 17.41
C THR A 108 7.67 7.40 18.49
N LEU A 109 6.98 7.88 19.55
CA LEU A 109 7.63 8.45 20.72
C LEU A 109 8.09 7.32 21.64
N GLY A 110 9.35 7.33 21.98
CA GLY A 110 9.99 6.32 22.83
C GLY A 110 11.46 6.63 23.01
N SER A 111 12.23 5.67 23.51
CA SER A 111 13.69 5.81 23.63
C SER A 111 14.37 4.61 22.94
N PRO A 112 14.86 4.76 21.72
CA PRO A 112 14.89 5.99 20.89
C PRO A 112 13.56 6.30 20.19
N GLU A 113 13.35 7.57 19.86
CA GLU A 113 12.29 7.99 18.95
C GLU A 113 12.59 7.50 17.53
N MET A 114 11.59 6.90 16.89
CA MET A 114 11.73 6.28 15.57
C MET A 114 10.76 6.87 14.56
N LEU A 115 11.26 7.14 13.37
CA LEU A 115 10.45 7.45 12.20
C LEU A 115 10.27 6.16 11.38
N HIS A 116 9.02 5.81 11.13
CA HIS A 116 8.65 4.66 10.32
C HIS A 116 8.09 5.13 8.99
N HIS A 117 8.53 4.51 7.88
CA HIS A 117 8.09 4.83 6.53
C HIS A 117 7.69 3.56 5.78
N TRP A 118 6.49 3.55 5.22
CA TRP A 118 5.95 2.43 4.41
C TRP A 118 5.07 2.92 3.27
N ILE A 119 4.74 2.02 2.36
CA ILE A 119 3.85 2.29 1.24
C ILE A 119 2.62 1.38 1.34
N TYR A 120 1.45 2.00 1.37
CA TYR A 120 0.16 1.31 1.19
C TYR A 120 -0.24 1.23 -0.27
N PHE A 121 -0.95 0.20 -0.63
CA PHE A 121 -1.71 0.10 -1.87
C PHE A 121 -3.19 0.42 -1.59
N VAL A 122 -3.76 1.32 -2.40
CA VAL A 122 -5.19 1.64 -2.37
C VAL A 122 -5.91 0.65 -3.28
N GLY A 123 -6.01 -0.58 -2.81
CA GLY A 123 -6.56 -1.72 -3.53
C GLY A 123 -6.88 -2.88 -2.61
N SER A 124 -7.11 -4.06 -3.18
CA SER A 124 -7.36 -5.25 -2.42
C SER A 124 -6.09 -5.83 -1.80
N PRO A 125 -6.19 -6.59 -0.68
CA PRO A 125 -5.05 -7.27 -0.10
C PRO A 125 -4.36 -8.25 -1.06
N GLN A 126 -5.11 -8.86 -1.97
CA GLN A 126 -4.54 -9.79 -2.96
C GLN A 126 -3.75 -9.05 -4.04
N GLU A 127 -4.24 -7.89 -4.48
CA GLU A 127 -3.50 -7.06 -5.43
C GLU A 127 -2.23 -6.48 -4.81
N ALA A 128 -2.25 -6.05 -3.54
CA ALA A 128 -1.09 -5.50 -2.84
C ALA A 128 0.14 -6.41 -2.91
N LYS A 129 -0.05 -7.74 -2.87
CA LYS A 129 1.02 -8.75 -2.96
C LYS A 129 1.81 -8.72 -4.29
N HIS A 130 1.28 -8.06 -5.31
CA HIS A 130 1.94 -7.95 -6.60
C HIS A 130 2.87 -6.74 -6.73
N TYR A 131 3.00 -5.95 -5.67
CA TYR A 131 3.82 -4.75 -5.68
C TYR A 131 4.88 -4.81 -4.59
N SER A 132 6.06 -4.34 -4.91
CA SER A 132 7.13 -4.05 -3.97
C SER A 132 7.55 -2.59 -4.08
N TYR A 133 8.24 -2.10 -3.08
CA TYR A 133 8.78 -0.74 -3.11
C TYR A 133 10.21 -0.70 -2.57
N THR A 134 10.93 0.31 -3.00
CA THR A 134 12.24 0.65 -2.45
C THR A 134 12.19 2.08 -1.94
N LEU A 135 12.66 2.29 -0.73
CA LEU A 135 12.90 3.60 -0.13
C LEU A 135 14.41 3.82 -0.03
N GLU A 136 14.92 4.85 -0.68
CA GLU A 136 16.32 5.23 -0.61
C GLU A 136 16.44 6.59 0.10
N TYR A 137 17.06 6.59 1.27
CA TYR A 137 17.43 7.78 2.02
C TYR A 137 18.92 8.02 1.87
N GLN A 138 19.31 9.13 1.26
CA GLN A 138 20.69 9.45 0.98
C GLN A 138 20.97 10.91 1.37
N ASN A 139 22.09 11.17 2.06
CA ASN A 139 22.53 12.55 2.34
C ASN A 139 23.18 13.22 1.12
N VAL A 140 23.36 14.57 1.18
CA VAL A 140 23.90 15.37 0.06
C VAL A 140 25.26 14.87 -0.38
N GLU A 141 26.12 14.59 0.57
CA GLU A 141 27.50 14.18 0.33
C GLU A 141 27.65 12.72 -0.12
N GLN A 142 26.52 11.99 -0.19
CA GLN A 142 26.50 10.54 -0.49
C GLN A 142 27.33 9.68 0.47
N THR A 143 27.70 10.22 1.62
CA THR A 143 28.46 9.52 2.65
C THR A 143 27.59 8.62 3.51
N PHE A 144 26.26 8.81 3.46
CA PHE A 144 25.27 7.98 4.11
C PHE A 144 24.14 7.64 3.16
N LYS A 145 23.87 6.34 3.05
CA LYS A 145 22.73 5.81 2.29
C LYS A 145 22.05 4.73 3.12
N ASN A 146 20.73 4.83 3.27
CA ASN A 146 19.89 3.78 3.82
C ASN A 146 18.88 3.37 2.76
N THR A 147 18.81 2.08 2.47
CA THR A 147 17.90 1.52 1.46
C THR A 147 17.07 0.44 2.12
N PHE A 148 15.77 0.55 1.98
CA PHE A 148 14.81 -0.46 2.41
C PHE A 148 14.03 -0.97 1.22
N VAL A 149 13.93 -2.28 1.10
CA VAL A 149 13.09 -2.96 0.13
C VAL A 149 11.99 -3.68 0.89
N GLY A 150 10.74 -3.35 0.59
CA GLY A 150 9.58 -3.91 1.25
C GLY A 150 8.48 -4.31 0.28
N GLN A 151 7.59 -5.16 0.75
CA GLN A 151 6.35 -5.46 0.05
C GLN A 151 5.36 -4.33 0.33
N VAL A 152 4.63 -3.91 -0.71
CA VAL A 152 3.53 -2.96 -0.54
C VAL A 152 2.43 -3.59 0.30
N ILE A 153 1.86 -2.82 1.20
CA ILE A 153 0.94 -3.28 2.25
C ILE A 153 -0.49 -2.87 1.86
N SER A 154 -1.47 -3.70 2.20
CA SER A 154 -2.87 -3.32 2.00
C SER A 154 -3.27 -2.19 2.93
N ILE A 155 -4.13 -1.30 2.43
CA ILE A 155 -4.72 -0.23 3.25
C ILE A 155 -5.62 -0.78 4.38
N ASP A 156 -5.95 -2.05 4.34
CA ASP A 156 -6.71 -2.73 5.40
C ASP A 156 -5.83 -3.14 6.61
N ASP A 157 -4.50 -3.12 6.46
CA ASP A 157 -3.56 -3.42 7.54
C ASP A 157 -3.40 -2.23 8.49
N THR A 158 -3.21 -2.52 9.78
CA THR A 158 -3.04 -1.48 10.79
C THR A 158 -1.58 -0.99 10.86
N GLU A 159 -1.40 0.28 11.19
CA GLU A 159 -0.06 0.88 11.37
C GLU A 159 0.77 0.13 12.42
N ASP A 160 0.14 -0.32 13.52
CA ASP A 160 0.83 -1.03 14.59
C ASP A 160 1.32 -2.40 14.10
N SER A 161 0.47 -3.15 13.37
CA SER A 161 0.87 -4.43 12.76
C SER A 161 2.04 -4.28 11.79
N ILE A 162 2.07 -3.19 11.00
CA ILE A 162 3.14 -2.91 10.05
C ILE A 162 4.47 -2.71 10.76
N ILE A 163 4.45 -1.94 11.86
CA ILE A 163 5.64 -1.62 12.64
C ILE A 163 6.14 -2.86 13.40
N GLU A 164 5.24 -3.60 14.06
CA GLU A 164 5.55 -4.81 14.81
C GLU A 164 6.14 -5.92 13.93
N ASN A 165 5.62 -6.07 12.71
CA ASN A 165 6.12 -7.06 11.75
C ASN A 165 7.35 -6.61 10.95
N GLY A 166 7.86 -5.38 11.17
CA GLY A 166 9.03 -4.85 10.47
C GLY A 166 8.79 -4.58 8.97
N ASN A 167 7.53 -4.44 8.54
CA ASN A 167 7.15 -4.15 7.16
C ASN A 167 7.27 -2.66 6.80
N CYS A 168 8.21 -1.97 7.41
CA CYS A 168 8.49 -0.55 7.19
C CYS A 168 9.97 -0.25 7.42
N LEU A 169 10.46 0.81 6.78
CA LEU A 169 11.77 1.35 7.11
C LEU A 169 11.69 2.08 8.47
N GLY A 170 12.49 1.68 9.44
CA GLY A 170 12.68 2.37 10.70
C GLY A 170 13.99 3.15 10.73
N ILE A 171 13.93 4.46 11.02
CA ILE A 171 15.11 5.32 11.16
C ILE A 171 14.98 6.07 12.49
N SER A 172 16.06 6.12 13.31
CA SER A 172 16.02 6.96 14.50
C SER A 172 15.80 8.43 14.13
N GLN A 173 14.92 9.12 14.85
CA GLN A 173 14.59 10.50 14.58
C GLN A 173 15.84 11.40 14.61
N ARG A 174 16.76 11.12 15.53
CA ARG A 174 18.03 11.87 15.61
C ARG A 174 18.84 11.77 14.33
N LEU A 175 18.97 10.57 13.76
CA LEU A 175 19.67 10.35 12.49
C LEU A 175 18.92 11.03 11.35
N PHE A 176 17.59 10.88 11.29
CA PHE A 176 16.76 11.48 10.26
C PHE A 176 16.87 13.02 10.27
N SER A 177 16.73 13.66 11.44
CA SER A 177 16.83 15.11 11.57
C SER A 177 18.22 15.63 11.20
N SER A 178 19.30 14.96 11.66
CA SER A 178 20.65 15.42 11.42
C SER A 178 21.13 15.25 9.98
N LYS A 179 20.67 14.20 9.29
CA LYS A 179 21.20 13.84 7.96
C LYS A 179 20.27 14.15 6.79
N PHE A 180 18.97 14.31 7.03
CA PHE A 180 17.99 14.47 5.96
C PHE A 180 17.22 15.79 6.03
N ILE A 181 16.69 16.18 7.20
CA ILE A 181 15.92 17.44 7.31
C ILE A 181 16.82 18.65 7.12
N ASN A 182 17.95 18.71 7.83
CA ASN A 182 18.84 19.87 7.80
C ASN A 182 19.50 20.10 6.43
N GLU A 183 19.60 19.04 5.62
CA GLU A 183 20.19 19.10 4.29
C GLU A 183 19.14 19.25 3.17
N GLY A 184 17.85 19.38 3.51
CA GLY A 184 16.76 19.60 2.54
C GLY A 184 16.52 18.43 1.60
N LYS A 185 16.94 17.23 1.97
CA LYS A 185 16.79 16.03 1.12
C LYS A 185 15.55 15.22 1.41
N VAL A 186 15.08 14.64 0.36
CA VAL A 186 13.85 13.87 0.27
C VAL A 186 14.17 12.41 -0.07
N PRO A 187 13.50 11.43 0.52
CA PRO A 187 13.68 10.05 0.13
C PRO A 187 13.26 9.81 -1.31
N ILE A 188 13.93 8.87 -1.95
CA ILE A 188 13.61 8.40 -3.29
C ILE A 188 12.75 7.16 -3.13
N VAL A 189 11.60 7.15 -3.81
CA VAL A 189 10.68 6.02 -3.86
C VAL A 189 10.77 5.36 -5.22
N THR A 190 10.76 4.04 -5.24
CA THR A 190 10.55 3.24 -6.43
C THR A 190 9.48 2.21 -6.14
N ILE A 191 8.48 2.10 -7.00
CA ILE A 191 7.42 1.06 -6.91
C ILE A 191 7.60 0.11 -8.08
N ARG A 192 7.49 -1.19 -7.84
CA ARG A 192 7.65 -2.27 -8.82
C ARG A 192 6.41 -3.13 -8.90
N ASN A 193 6.10 -3.59 -10.10
CA ASN A 193 5.06 -4.58 -10.36
C ASN A 193 5.70 -5.95 -10.58
N LEU A 194 5.61 -6.82 -9.59
CA LEU A 194 6.25 -8.14 -9.60
C LEU A 194 5.68 -9.08 -10.68
N LYS A 195 4.43 -8.86 -11.11
CA LYS A 195 3.85 -9.64 -12.23
C LYS A 195 4.45 -9.30 -13.58
N GLU A 196 4.87 -8.05 -13.78
CA GLU A 196 5.54 -7.62 -15.00
C GLU A 196 6.98 -8.10 -15.03
N GLU A 197 7.67 -8.01 -13.89
CA GLU A 197 9.05 -8.50 -13.76
C GLU A 197 9.16 -10.00 -14.07
N ALA A 198 8.24 -10.82 -13.56
CA ALA A 198 8.22 -12.25 -13.84
C ALA A 198 7.95 -12.59 -15.33
N LYS A 199 7.31 -11.72 -16.09
CA LYS A 199 7.11 -11.91 -17.53
C LYS A 199 8.36 -11.56 -18.32
N ASP A 200 9.06 -10.48 -17.95
CA ASP A 200 10.28 -10.05 -18.61
C ASP A 200 11.39 -11.12 -18.47
N GLU A 201 11.55 -11.70 -17.27
CA GLU A 201 12.53 -12.77 -17.01
C GLU A 201 12.25 -14.05 -17.84
N ASN A 202 10.97 -14.40 -18.03
CA ASN A 202 10.60 -15.56 -18.85
C ASN A 202 10.83 -15.35 -20.35
N VAL A 203 10.79 -14.11 -20.83
CA VAL A 203 11.08 -13.78 -22.24
C VAL A 203 12.58 -13.85 -22.52
N GLU A 204 13.42 -13.38 -21.59
CA GLU A 204 14.87 -13.43 -21.74
C GLU A 204 15.42 -14.87 -21.67
N SER A 205 14.81 -15.75 -20.87
CA SER A 205 15.21 -17.16 -20.74
C SER A 205 14.78 -18.04 -21.93
N GLY A 206 13.83 -17.60 -22.75
CA GLY A 206 13.30 -18.33 -23.92
C GLY A 206 14.09 -18.14 -25.24
N ILE A 207 15.12 -17.30 -25.25
CA ILE A 207 15.86 -16.96 -26.49
C ILE A 207 17.13 -17.80 -26.70
N SER A 208 17.50 -18.71 -25.77
CA SER A 208 18.82 -19.39 -25.80
C SER A 208 18.86 -20.75 -26.47
N ASP A 209 17.80 -21.26 -27.13
CA ASP A 209 17.81 -22.64 -27.70
C ASP A 209 17.51 -22.76 -29.21
N ASN A 210 17.92 -21.80 -30.04
CA ASN A 210 17.82 -21.96 -31.49
C ASN A 210 19.03 -21.38 -32.23
N ASP A 211 20.24 -21.90 -31.98
CA ASP A 211 21.37 -21.77 -32.89
C ASP A 211 22.31 -22.98 -32.68
N GLU A 212 21.95 -24.14 -33.27
CA GLU A 212 22.87 -25.20 -33.70
C GLU A 212 22.43 -25.78 -35.05
#